data_4a407ee4fb6501d4a1ac126a27356a7f
#
_entry.id   4a407ee4fb6501d4a1ac126a27356a7f
#
_cell.length_a   1.000
_cell.length_b   1.000
_cell.length_c   1.000
_cell.angle_alpha   90.00
_cell.angle_beta   90.00
_cell.angle_gamma   90.00
#
_symmetry.space_group_name_H-M   'P 1'
#
loop_
_entity.id
_entity.type
_entity.pdbx_description
1 polymer ?
#
loop_
_entity_poly.entity_id
_entity_poly.type
_entity_poly.pdbx_seq_one_letter_code
_entity_poly.pdbx_strand_id
1 'polypeptide(L)'
;MLPFFARTLTRREMALGCAVLSLALLLSTLPAALRWGQAQLDTGALLCADTLRFHIRADSDSPADQTVKLAVRDAVLAYADVHCTAQDKPAALRWAAENLPALELTARAVLARRGIFSTVTVQLVEMYFDTTRYSTGILPAGRYLALRIDLGGNARHGKNWWCVLYPGLC
;
A
#
# COMPACT_ATOMS: atom_id res chain seq x y z
N MET A 1 -24.68 -45.65 -49.07
CA MET A 1 -24.21 -45.89 -47.68
C MET A 1 -22.70 -46.04 -47.73
N LEU A 2 -21.95 -45.03 -47.34
CA LEU A 2 -20.50 -45.07 -47.23
C LEU A 2 -20.13 -45.71 -45.89
N PRO A 3 -19.25 -46.72 -45.83
CA PRO A 3 -18.85 -47.32 -44.58
C PRO A 3 -17.93 -46.34 -43.84
N PHE A 4 -18.39 -45.88 -42.68
CA PHE A 4 -17.57 -45.10 -41.76
C PHE A 4 -16.54 -46.07 -41.15
N PHE A 5 -15.30 -46.08 -41.67
CA PHE A 5 -14.19 -46.84 -41.08
C PHE A 5 -13.86 -46.20 -39.72
N ALA A 6 -14.34 -46.79 -38.66
CA ALA A 6 -13.89 -46.49 -37.32
C ALA A 6 -12.43 -46.97 -37.16
N ARG A 7 -11.47 -46.15 -37.52
CA ARG A 7 -10.03 -46.40 -37.29
C ARG A 7 -9.76 -46.28 -35.80
N THR A 8 -9.45 -47.39 -35.14
CA THR A 8 -9.03 -47.40 -33.75
C THR A 8 -7.63 -46.79 -33.68
N LEU A 9 -7.48 -45.67 -32.95
CA LEU A 9 -6.21 -45.01 -32.72
C LEU A 9 -5.26 -45.88 -31.90
N THR A 10 -4.04 -46.01 -32.33
CA THR A 10 -3.00 -46.69 -31.56
C THR A 10 -2.62 -45.85 -30.30
N ARG A 11 -2.06 -46.52 -29.27
CA ARG A 11 -1.59 -45.82 -28.09
C ARG A 11 -0.60 -44.67 -28.39
N ARG A 12 0.23 -44.81 -29.42
CA ARG A 12 1.18 -43.79 -29.88
C ARG A 12 0.46 -42.58 -30.52
N GLU A 13 -0.53 -42.83 -31.38
CA GLU A 13 -1.33 -41.76 -31.99
C GLU A 13 -2.14 -41.00 -30.96
N MET A 14 -2.67 -41.65 -29.94
CA MET A 14 -3.34 -40.98 -28.81
C MET A 14 -2.37 -40.15 -27.99
N ALA A 15 -1.18 -40.67 -27.68
CA ALA A 15 -0.16 -39.93 -26.93
C ALA A 15 0.32 -38.67 -27.69
N LEU A 16 0.54 -38.80 -29.00
CA LEU A 16 0.90 -37.68 -29.88
C LEU A 16 -0.24 -36.65 -29.95
N GLY A 17 -1.47 -37.08 -30.09
CA GLY A 17 -2.65 -36.23 -30.08
C GLY A 17 -2.78 -35.45 -28.77
N CYS A 18 -2.63 -36.12 -27.64
CA CYS A 18 -2.62 -35.47 -26.32
C CYS A 18 -1.47 -34.46 -26.19
N ALA A 19 -0.27 -34.81 -26.64
CA ALA A 19 0.88 -33.88 -26.57
C ALA A 19 0.66 -32.63 -27.43
N VAL A 20 0.13 -32.79 -28.66
CA VAL A 20 -0.20 -31.66 -29.56
C VAL A 20 -1.30 -30.79 -28.94
N LEU A 21 -2.35 -31.37 -28.39
CA LEU A 21 -3.43 -30.65 -27.73
C LEU A 21 -2.94 -29.88 -26.48
N SER A 22 -2.09 -30.53 -25.67
CA SER A 22 -1.49 -29.89 -24.49
C SER A 22 -0.60 -28.73 -24.90
N LEU A 23 0.23 -28.90 -25.93
CA LEU A 23 1.08 -27.83 -26.46
C LEU A 23 0.25 -26.68 -27.03
N ALA A 24 -0.78 -26.96 -27.80
CA ALA A 24 -1.70 -25.95 -28.34
C ALA A 24 -2.40 -25.17 -27.22
N LEU A 25 -2.83 -25.86 -26.16
CA LEU A 25 -3.44 -25.23 -24.98
C LEU A 25 -2.45 -24.32 -24.25
N LEU A 26 -1.22 -24.77 -24.04
CA LEU A 26 -0.17 -23.95 -23.43
C LEU A 26 0.16 -22.72 -24.28
N LEU A 27 0.31 -22.88 -25.59
CA LEU A 27 0.60 -21.78 -26.50
C LEU A 27 -0.54 -20.75 -26.58
N SER A 28 -1.79 -21.19 -26.37
CA SER A 28 -2.95 -20.29 -26.39
C SER A 28 -3.17 -19.57 -25.05
N THR A 29 -2.94 -20.26 -23.92
CA THR A 29 -3.23 -19.70 -22.60
C THR A 29 -2.08 -18.93 -21.97
N LEU A 30 -0.82 -19.36 -22.19
CA LEU A 30 0.35 -18.73 -21.61
C LEU A 30 0.51 -17.23 -21.95
N PRO A 31 0.34 -16.79 -23.22
CA PRO A 31 0.42 -15.36 -23.53
C PRO A 31 -0.67 -14.52 -22.84
N ALA A 32 -1.87 -15.07 -22.70
CA ALA A 32 -2.96 -14.39 -22.00
C ALA A 32 -2.67 -14.26 -20.50
N ALA A 33 -2.17 -15.32 -19.89
CA ALA A 33 -1.77 -15.31 -18.48
C ALA A 33 -0.62 -14.32 -18.21
N LEU A 34 0.39 -14.28 -19.10
CA LEU A 34 1.51 -13.33 -18.99
C LEU A 34 1.03 -11.88 -19.10
N ARG A 35 0.18 -11.57 -20.09
CA ARG A 35 -0.40 -10.22 -20.24
C ARG A 35 -1.24 -9.82 -19.04
N TRP A 36 -2.04 -10.73 -18.51
CA TRP A 36 -2.82 -10.47 -17.31
C TRP A 36 -1.92 -10.19 -16.10
N GLY A 37 -0.86 -10.98 -15.91
CA GLY A 37 0.13 -10.78 -14.86
C GLY A 37 0.83 -9.41 -14.97
N GLN A 38 1.26 -9.02 -16.17
CA GLN A 38 1.85 -7.71 -16.42
C GLN A 38 0.87 -6.57 -16.12
N ALA A 39 -0.38 -6.66 -16.57
CA ALA A 39 -1.40 -5.65 -16.29
C ALA A 39 -1.65 -5.48 -14.77
N GLN A 40 -1.57 -6.55 -13.97
CA GLN A 40 -1.66 -6.46 -12.52
C GLN A 40 -0.45 -5.73 -11.90
N LEU A 41 0.76 -6.02 -12.38
CA LEU A 41 1.98 -5.35 -11.92
C LEU A 41 1.95 -3.86 -12.28
N ASP A 42 1.54 -3.51 -13.49
CA ASP A 42 1.43 -2.12 -13.94
C ASP A 42 0.39 -1.35 -13.13
N THR A 43 -0.78 -1.96 -12.88
CA THR A 43 -1.81 -1.37 -12.01
C THR A 43 -1.30 -1.16 -10.58
N GLY A 44 -0.57 -2.15 -10.03
CA GLY A 44 0.06 -2.03 -8.72
C GLY A 44 1.07 -0.89 -8.67
N ALA A 45 1.92 -0.77 -9.68
CA ALA A 45 2.90 0.31 -9.78
C ALA A 45 2.24 1.69 -9.86
N LEU A 46 1.16 1.83 -10.64
CA LEU A 46 0.38 3.07 -10.73
C LEU A 46 -0.25 3.45 -9.39
N LEU A 47 -0.82 2.49 -8.66
CA LEU A 47 -1.38 2.72 -7.33
C LEU A 47 -0.29 3.19 -6.34
N CYS A 48 0.90 2.56 -6.35
CA CYS A 48 2.02 3.01 -5.54
C CYS A 48 2.46 4.42 -5.94
N ALA A 49 2.51 4.70 -7.25
CA ALA A 49 2.93 6.00 -7.77
C ALA A 49 1.93 7.11 -7.43
N ASP A 50 0.62 6.83 -7.38
CA ASP A 50 -0.42 7.84 -7.13
C ASP A 50 -0.87 7.94 -5.66
N THR A 51 -0.27 7.18 -4.76
CA THR A 51 -0.66 7.15 -3.35
C THR A 51 0.37 7.86 -2.48
N LEU A 52 -0.08 8.74 -1.57
CA LEU A 52 0.69 9.27 -0.45
C LEU A 52 0.21 8.58 0.83
N ARG A 53 1.10 7.83 1.48
CA ARG A 53 0.78 7.11 2.72
C ARG A 53 0.96 8.01 3.94
N PHE A 54 0.28 7.68 5.03
CA PHE A 54 0.53 8.22 6.35
C PHE A 54 1.01 7.11 7.28
N HIS A 55 2.11 7.35 7.96
CA HIS A 55 2.74 6.38 8.85
C HIS A 55 3.12 7.05 10.17
N ILE A 56 2.66 6.47 11.29
CA ILE A 56 3.00 6.97 12.61
C ILE A 56 3.48 5.82 13.49
N ARG A 57 4.57 6.06 14.23
CA ARG A 57 5.18 5.10 15.15
C ARG A 57 5.11 5.63 16.58
N ALA A 58 4.68 4.77 17.49
CA ALA A 58 4.73 5.07 18.92
C ALA A 58 6.15 4.97 19.46
N ASP A 59 6.42 5.59 20.60
CA ASP A 59 7.73 5.48 21.29
C ASP A 59 7.97 4.03 21.78
N SER A 60 6.93 3.34 22.26
CA SER A 60 6.98 1.93 22.67
C SER A 60 5.67 1.19 22.40
N ASP A 61 5.64 -0.11 22.74
CA ASP A 61 4.44 -0.95 22.68
C ASP A 61 3.54 -0.84 23.95
N SER A 62 3.87 0.07 24.88
CA SER A 62 3.03 0.29 26.05
C SER A 62 1.62 0.76 25.65
N PRO A 63 0.56 0.35 26.36
CA PRO A 63 -0.79 0.83 26.09
C PRO A 63 -0.91 2.35 26.12
N ALA A 64 -0.12 3.02 26.97
CA ALA A 64 -0.08 4.47 27.07
C ALA A 64 0.44 5.09 25.78
N ASP A 65 1.60 4.64 25.28
CA ASP A 65 2.20 5.15 24.03
C ASP A 65 1.35 4.84 22.80
N GLN A 66 0.70 3.68 22.79
CA GLN A 66 -0.24 3.34 21.73
C GLN A 66 -1.46 4.28 21.72
N THR A 67 -1.97 4.65 22.91
CA THR A 67 -3.06 5.62 23.04
C THR A 67 -2.63 7.02 22.60
N VAL A 68 -1.43 7.45 22.97
CA VAL A 68 -0.84 8.73 22.51
C VAL A 68 -0.70 8.77 21.00
N LYS A 69 -0.16 7.71 20.40
CA LYS A 69 -0.05 7.57 18.96
C LYS A 69 -1.38 7.79 18.23
N LEU A 70 -2.45 7.15 18.72
CA LEU A 70 -3.78 7.29 18.13
C LEU A 70 -4.31 8.73 18.26
N ALA A 71 -4.07 9.38 19.38
CA ALA A 71 -4.48 10.77 19.56
C ALA A 71 -3.69 11.75 18.69
N VAL A 72 -2.40 11.50 18.45
CA VAL A 72 -1.61 12.27 17.49
C VAL A 72 -2.12 12.04 16.06
N ARG A 73 -2.41 10.80 15.70
CA ARG A 73 -3.05 10.47 14.41
C ARG A 73 -4.29 11.32 14.18
N ASP A 74 -5.22 11.30 15.13
CA ASP A 74 -6.50 11.98 15.00
C ASP A 74 -6.32 13.51 14.86
N ALA A 75 -5.40 14.09 15.63
CA ALA A 75 -5.11 15.51 15.53
C ALA A 75 -4.45 15.90 14.19
N VAL A 76 -3.54 15.09 13.68
CA VAL A 76 -2.88 15.32 12.40
C VAL A 76 -3.85 15.15 11.23
N LEU A 77 -4.71 14.14 11.27
CA LEU A 77 -5.75 13.94 10.25
C LEU A 77 -6.76 15.09 10.25
N ALA A 78 -7.21 15.54 11.43
CA ALA A 78 -8.09 16.70 11.54
C ALA A 78 -7.44 17.98 11.03
N TYR A 79 -6.13 18.18 11.27
CA TYR A 79 -5.39 19.29 10.68
C TYR A 79 -5.33 19.20 9.15
N ALA A 80 -5.04 17.99 8.62
CA ALA A 80 -4.97 17.77 7.19
C ALA A 80 -6.33 17.97 6.50
N ASP A 81 -7.41 17.50 7.11
CA ASP A 81 -8.77 17.64 6.58
C ASP A 81 -9.18 19.12 6.39
N VAL A 82 -8.75 19.98 7.31
CA VAL A 82 -9.06 21.44 7.25
C VAL A 82 -8.14 22.18 6.29
N HIS A 83 -6.87 21.78 6.16
CA HIS A 83 -5.85 22.61 5.51
C HIS A 83 -5.35 22.04 4.17
N CYS A 84 -5.59 20.76 3.90
CA CYS A 84 -5.19 20.12 2.64
C CYS A 84 -6.33 20.11 1.64
N THR A 85 -6.29 20.99 0.66
CA THR A 85 -7.27 21.05 -0.45
C THR A 85 -6.75 20.39 -1.72
N ALA A 86 -5.77 19.52 -1.60
CA ALA A 86 -5.11 18.88 -2.73
C ALA A 86 -6.06 18.00 -3.55
N GLN A 87 -6.07 18.20 -4.88
CA GLN A 87 -6.88 17.42 -5.82
C GLN A 87 -6.07 16.33 -6.53
N ASP A 88 -4.74 16.35 -6.37
CA ASP A 88 -3.82 15.37 -6.93
C ASP A 88 -2.66 15.07 -5.95
N LYS A 89 -1.94 13.98 -6.20
CA LYS A 89 -0.80 13.60 -5.38
C LYS A 89 0.33 14.65 -5.37
N PRO A 90 0.74 15.26 -6.50
CA PRO A 90 1.74 16.34 -6.48
C PRO A 90 1.36 17.50 -5.58
N ALA A 91 0.08 17.93 -5.58
CA ALA A 91 -0.41 18.97 -4.68
C ALA A 91 -0.39 18.51 -3.21
N ALA A 92 -0.81 17.27 -2.93
CA ALA A 92 -0.76 16.69 -1.59
C ALA A 92 0.68 16.59 -1.06
N LEU A 93 1.64 16.25 -1.90
CA LEU A 93 3.07 16.21 -1.56
C LEU A 93 3.62 17.59 -1.26
N ARG A 94 3.31 18.59 -2.09
CA ARG A 94 3.74 19.99 -1.83
C ARG A 94 3.15 20.48 -0.52
N TRP A 95 1.85 20.31 -0.32
CA TRP A 95 1.19 20.66 0.92
C TRP A 95 1.86 19.99 2.13
N ALA A 96 2.10 18.69 2.07
CA ALA A 96 2.75 17.96 3.16
C ALA A 96 4.16 18.51 3.44
N ALA A 97 4.96 18.77 2.40
CA ALA A 97 6.32 19.31 2.53
C ALA A 97 6.33 20.70 3.17
N GLU A 98 5.40 21.57 2.78
CA GLU A 98 5.26 22.93 3.30
C GLU A 98 4.73 22.94 4.74
N ASN A 99 3.96 21.93 5.13
CA ASN A 99 3.30 21.85 6.44
C ASN A 99 4.04 20.96 7.45
N LEU A 100 5.21 20.40 7.14
CA LEU A 100 5.96 19.56 8.10
C LEU A 100 6.12 20.22 9.49
N PRO A 101 6.49 21.54 9.60
CA PRO A 101 6.60 22.18 10.90
C PRO A 101 5.26 22.30 11.64
N ALA A 102 4.17 22.57 10.93
CA ALA A 102 2.84 22.70 11.52
C ALA A 102 2.31 21.34 12.00
N LEU A 103 2.57 20.28 11.24
CA LEU A 103 2.23 18.90 11.62
C LEU A 103 3.03 18.43 12.84
N GLU A 104 4.33 18.81 12.92
CA GLU A 104 5.15 18.55 14.10
C GLU A 104 4.61 19.28 15.33
N LEU A 105 4.27 20.57 15.17
CA LEU A 105 3.69 21.37 16.25
C LEU A 105 2.36 20.79 16.73
N THR A 106 1.51 20.32 15.80
CA THR A 106 0.25 19.65 16.11
C THR A 106 0.48 18.39 16.94
N ALA A 107 1.42 17.54 16.54
CA ALA A 107 1.78 16.34 17.28
C ALA A 107 2.35 16.67 18.67
N ARG A 108 3.27 17.63 18.77
CA ARG A 108 3.84 18.09 20.05
C ARG A 108 2.78 18.66 20.99
N ALA A 109 1.78 19.38 20.47
CA ALA A 109 0.69 19.91 21.28
C ALA A 109 -0.17 18.79 21.88
N VAL A 110 -0.35 17.66 21.19
CA VAL A 110 -1.04 16.47 21.75
C VAL A 110 -0.23 15.85 22.89
N LEU A 111 1.08 15.72 22.75
CA LEU A 111 1.97 15.20 23.78
C LEU A 111 1.96 16.12 25.01
N ALA A 112 2.16 17.43 24.80
CA ALA A 112 2.19 18.42 25.88
C ALA A 112 0.92 18.43 26.72
N ARG A 113 -0.27 18.34 26.08
CA ARG A 113 -1.55 18.23 26.80
C ARG A 113 -1.65 16.99 27.71
N ARG A 114 -0.80 15.99 27.51
CA ARG A 114 -0.70 14.78 28.32
C ARG A 114 0.48 14.79 29.27
N GLY A 115 1.22 15.91 29.35
CA GLY A 115 2.43 16.02 30.18
C GLY A 115 3.62 15.21 29.63
N ILE A 116 3.61 14.86 28.35
CA ILE A 116 4.66 14.07 27.71
C ILE A 116 5.60 15.02 26.96
N PHE A 117 6.87 15.04 27.34
CA PHE A 117 7.93 15.84 26.73
C PHE A 117 8.89 14.95 25.96
N SER A 118 8.40 14.35 24.90
CA SER A 118 9.16 13.45 24.04
C SER A 118 9.47 14.12 22.69
N THR A 119 10.49 13.61 22.00
CA THR A 119 10.81 14.09 20.64
C THR A 119 9.72 13.70 19.66
N VAL A 120 9.46 14.58 18.70
CA VAL A 120 8.59 14.30 17.55
C VAL A 120 9.38 14.62 16.30
N THR A 121 9.41 13.70 15.37
CA THR A 121 10.02 13.90 14.05
C THR A 121 8.98 13.68 12.97
N VAL A 122 8.82 14.68 12.09
CA VAL A 122 7.89 14.61 10.95
C VAL A 122 8.68 14.74 9.66
N GLN A 123 8.52 13.81 8.73
CA GLN A 123 9.26 13.80 7.48
C GLN A 123 8.53 13.10 6.34
N LEU A 124 8.83 13.49 5.11
CA LEU A 124 8.46 12.75 3.92
C LEU A 124 9.57 11.75 3.59
N VAL A 125 9.21 10.48 3.51
CA VAL A 125 10.15 9.40 3.24
C VAL A 125 9.56 8.41 2.23
N GLU A 126 10.42 7.83 1.42
CA GLU A 126 10.05 6.66 0.64
C GLU A 126 10.33 5.40 1.47
N MET A 127 9.31 4.57 1.65
CA MET A 127 9.45 3.34 2.44
C MET A 127 8.60 2.21 1.86
N TYR A 128 8.98 0.97 2.18
CA TYR A 128 8.24 -0.21 1.77
C TYR A 128 7.06 -0.47 2.71
N PHE A 129 5.93 -0.84 2.12
CA PHE A 129 4.73 -1.30 2.83
C PHE A 129 4.30 -2.65 2.27
N ASP A 130 3.84 -3.52 3.15
CA ASP A 130 3.18 -4.77 2.77
C ASP A 130 1.79 -4.50 2.19
N THR A 131 1.24 -5.50 1.50
CA THR A 131 -0.13 -5.45 1.01
C THR A 131 -1.08 -5.12 2.17
N THR A 132 -1.81 -4.04 2.01
CA THR A 132 -2.74 -3.55 3.04
C THR A 132 -4.15 -3.56 2.51
N ARG A 133 -5.07 -4.17 3.27
CA ARG A 133 -6.49 -4.23 2.95
C ARG A 133 -7.25 -3.17 3.74
N TYR A 134 -7.99 -2.33 3.02
CA TYR A 134 -8.91 -1.34 3.56
C TYR A 134 -10.35 -1.73 3.24
N SER A 135 -11.32 -1.08 3.85
CA SER A 135 -12.75 -1.24 3.52
C SER A 135 -13.08 -0.86 2.07
N THR A 136 -12.31 0.08 1.52
CA THR A 136 -12.48 0.65 0.17
C THR A 136 -11.64 -0.05 -0.90
N GLY A 137 -10.73 -0.98 -0.52
CA GLY A 137 -9.88 -1.67 -1.48
C GLY A 137 -8.59 -2.24 -0.91
N ILE A 138 -7.72 -2.70 -1.79
CA ILE A 138 -6.43 -3.30 -1.44
C ILE A 138 -5.33 -2.45 -2.06
N LEU A 139 -4.38 -2.01 -1.25
CA LEU A 139 -3.13 -1.46 -1.74
C LEU A 139 -2.07 -2.56 -1.81
N PRO A 140 -1.42 -2.76 -2.95
CA PRO A 140 -0.40 -3.78 -3.12
C PRO A 140 0.85 -3.47 -2.28
N ALA A 141 1.64 -4.50 -2.02
CA ALA A 141 2.97 -4.32 -1.47
C ALA A 141 3.84 -3.50 -2.43
N GLY A 142 4.66 -2.61 -1.88
CA GLY A 142 5.52 -1.77 -2.71
C GLY A 142 6.16 -0.61 -1.96
N ARG A 143 6.92 0.21 -2.69
CA ARG A 143 7.51 1.43 -2.17
C ARG A 143 6.54 2.59 -2.40
N TYR A 144 6.29 3.34 -1.34
CA TYR A 144 5.39 4.50 -1.34
C TYR A 144 6.09 5.68 -0.71
N LEU A 145 5.78 6.87 -1.18
CA LEU A 145 6.02 8.08 -0.41
C LEU A 145 5.05 8.11 0.79
N ALA A 146 5.57 8.46 1.95
CA ALA A 146 4.80 8.54 3.18
C ALA A 146 5.17 9.79 3.99
N LEU A 147 4.15 10.45 4.51
CA LEU A 147 4.31 11.34 5.66
C LEU A 147 4.51 10.46 6.89
N ARG A 148 5.72 10.49 7.46
CA ARG A 148 6.05 9.70 8.63
C ARG A 148 6.20 10.58 9.86
N ILE A 149 5.56 10.16 10.94
CA ILE A 149 5.69 10.77 12.26
C ILE A 149 6.26 9.74 13.22
N ASP A 150 7.37 10.07 13.84
CA ASP A 150 8.01 9.26 14.86
C ASP A 150 7.85 9.95 16.21
N LEU A 151 7.24 9.25 17.17
CA LEU A 151 7.08 9.71 18.53
C LEU A 151 8.16 9.05 19.40
N GLY A 152 8.89 9.89 20.15
CA GLY A 152 9.99 9.41 20.99
C GLY A 152 11.33 9.29 20.26
N GLY A 153 12.40 9.10 21.05
CA GLY A 153 13.77 9.00 20.58
C GLY A 153 14.32 7.56 20.60
N ASN A 154 13.49 6.57 20.87
CA ASN A 154 13.93 5.19 20.97
C ASN A 154 14.28 4.62 19.60
N ALA A 155 15.42 3.92 19.51
CA ALA A 155 15.81 3.22 18.29
C ALA A 155 14.84 2.07 17.92
N ARG A 156 14.13 1.55 18.92
CA ARG A 156 13.08 0.53 18.78
C ARG A 156 11.72 1.18 19.02
N HIS A 157 11.14 1.75 17.96
CA HIS A 157 9.78 2.24 18.03
C HIS A 157 8.78 1.11 18.28
N GLY A 158 7.66 1.46 18.93
CA GLY A 158 6.54 0.55 19.12
C GLY A 158 5.73 0.30 17.84
N LYS A 159 4.59 -0.37 18.01
CA LYS A 159 3.69 -0.74 16.90
C LYS A 159 3.31 0.46 16.06
N ASN A 160 3.34 0.24 14.77
CA ASN A 160 3.00 1.21 13.74
C ASN A 160 1.49 1.38 13.59
N TRP A 161 1.10 2.52 13.07
CA TRP A 161 -0.19 2.74 12.45
C TRP A 161 0.04 3.37 11.08
N TRP A 162 -0.68 2.93 10.07
CA TRP A 162 -0.57 3.46 8.71
C TRP A 162 -1.93 3.57 8.05
N CYS A 163 -2.03 4.53 7.15
CA CYS A 163 -3.22 4.86 6.40
C CYS A 163 -2.82 5.47 5.05
N VAL A 164 -3.78 5.98 4.32
CA VAL A 164 -3.60 6.71 3.07
C VAL A 164 -3.95 8.16 3.31
N LEU A 165 -3.00 9.07 3.08
CA LEU A 165 -3.23 10.50 3.19
C LEU A 165 -3.86 11.05 1.90
N TYR A 166 -3.41 10.52 0.74
CA TYR A 166 -3.96 10.85 -0.56
C TYR A 166 -3.98 9.58 -1.47
N PRO A 167 -5.05 9.31 -2.23
CA PRO A 167 -6.40 9.91 -2.08
C PRO A 167 -6.98 9.60 -0.70
N GLY A 168 -7.78 10.51 -0.14
CA GLY A 168 -8.28 10.42 1.24
C GLY A 168 -9.05 9.12 1.50
N LEU A 169 -8.44 8.21 2.25
CA LEU A 169 -9.00 6.92 2.68
C LEU A 169 -8.93 6.76 4.22
N CYS A 170 -8.50 7.78 4.93
CA CYS A 170 -8.44 7.80 6.40
C CYS A 170 -9.74 8.31 7.00
#